data_50d1965d43b9d97f20c072dd68d4d119
#
_entry.id   50d1965d43b9d97f20c072dd68d4d119
#
_cell.length_a   1.000
_cell.length_b   1.000
_cell.length_c   1.000
_cell.angle_alpha   90.00
_cell.angle_beta   90.00
_cell.angle_gamma   90.00
#
_symmetry.space_group_name_H-M   'P 1'
#
loop_
_entity.id
_entity.type
_entity.pdbx_description
1 polymer ?
#
loop_
_entity_poly.entity_id
_entity_poly.type
_entity_poly.pdbx_seq_one_letter_code
_entity_poly.pdbx_strand_id
1 'polypeptide(L)'
;MLLLGTLAFLCGCHKKAAVRPALPAPPPSPAKSVPEFPPITVPPPPSLPSPAPPPAPAPSPTAYFSDGEREFTAGKYLEAAQSYQKYLDLASLDSNRDRAMFRLAISYALSSTSSLAFQLAQTHFENLIERFPTSPYAAEAKFVVGLMRELLKFRADSKEKDDRIRRLAAELDQLKKIDMERRPPRP
;
A
#
# COMPACT_ATOMS: atom_id res chain seq x y z
N MET A 1 -43.66 3.46 -17.46
CA MET A 1 -43.47 2.42 -18.50
C MET A 1 -42.40 1.46 -18.03
N LEU A 2 -42.87 0.26 -17.70
CA LEU A 2 -42.05 -0.89 -17.30
C LEU A 2 -41.31 -1.44 -18.53
N LEU A 3 -40.06 -1.85 -18.39
CA LEU A 3 -39.43 -2.88 -19.22
C LEU A 3 -38.50 -3.74 -18.35
N LEU A 4 -39.08 -4.91 -17.98
CA LEU A 4 -38.36 -6.06 -17.50
C LEU A 4 -37.52 -6.66 -18.64
N GLY A 5 -36.22 -6.87 -18.43
CA GLY A 5 -35.32 -7.60 -19.29
C GLY A 5 -34.83 -8.88 -18.61
N THR A 6 -35.26 -10.00 -19.13
CA THR A 6 -35.14 -11.37 -18.67
C THR A 6 -33.70 -11.89 -18.64
N LEU A 7 -33.38 -12.54 -17.55
CA LEU A 7 -32.18 -13.33 -17.26
C LEU A 7 -32.20 -14.66 -18.04
N ALA A 8 -31.21 -14.93 -18.89
CA ALA A 8 -31.01 -16.22 -19.55
C ALA A 8 -29.89 -17.01 -18.83
N PHE A 9 -30.30 -18.07 -18.16
CA PHE A 9 -29.44 -19.12 -17.59
C PHE A 9 -28.90 -20.00 -18.73
N LEU A 10 -27.60 -20.11 -18.89
CA LEU A 10 -26.94 -21.11 -19.73
C LEU A 10 -26.26 -22.17 -18.85
N CYS A 11 -26.90 -23.32 -18.84
CA CYS A 11 -26.49 -24.58 -18.23
C CYS A 11 -25.32 -25.16 -19.03
N GLY A 12 -24.10 -25.22 -18.45
CA GLY A 12 -22.91 -25.83 -19.06
C GLY A 12 -22.74 -27.29 -18.70
N CYS A 13 -22.71 -28.14 -19.70
CA CYS A 13 -22.62 -29.58 -19.63
C CYS A 13 -21.36 -30.14 -18.97
N HIS A 14 -21.54 -31.00 -17.98
CA HIS A 14 -20.48 -31.88 -17.45
C HIS A 14 -20.09 -32.95 -18.46
N LYS A 15 -18.85 -32.98 -18.91
CA LYS A 15 -18.24 -34.09 -19.64
C LYS A 15 -17.75 -35.15 -18.66
N LYS A 16 -18.43 -36.31 -18.65
CA LYS A 16 -18.00 -37.53 -17.95
C LYS A 16 -16.70 -38.04 -18.58
N ALA A 17 -15.66 -38.20 -17.80
CA ALA A 17 -14.45 -38.93 -18.20
C ALA A 17 -14.73 -40.44 -18.18
N ALA A 18 -14.43 -41.10 -19.32
CA ALA A 18 -14.55 -42.53 -19.47
C ALA A 18 -13.44 -43.28 -18.72
N VAL A 19 -13.81 -44.19 -17.85
CA VAL A 19 -12.93 -45.14 -17.17
C VAL A 19 -12.47 -46.20 -18.19
N ARG A 20 -11.14 -46.28 -18.43
CA ARG A 20 -10.53 -47.38 -19.20
C ARG A 20 -10.42 -48.62 -18.29
N PRO A 21 -10.83 -49.81 -18.76
CA PRO A 21 -10.60 -51.05 -17.99
C PRO A 21 -9.11 -51.42 -18.02
N ALA A 22 -8.63 -51.85 -16.85
CA ALA A 22 -7.27 -52.35 -16.67
C ALA A 22 -7.11 -53.73 -17.31
N LEU A 23 -6.00 -53.93 -18.03
CA LEU A 23 -5.56 -55.23 -18.55
C LEU A 23 -5.08 -56.13 -17.39
N PRO A 24 -5.35 -57.45 -17.43
CA PRO A 24 -4.87 -58.38 -16.40
C PRO A 24 -3.35 -58.58 -16.48
N ALA A 25 -2.73 -58.70 -15.31
CA ALA A 25 -1.30 -58.91 -15.14
C ALA A 25 -0.88 -60.36 -15.57
N PRO A 26 0.32 -60.50 -16.14
CA PRO A 26 0.87 -61.84 -16.48
C PRO A 26 1.28 -62.63 -15.22
N PRO A 27 1.27 -63.97 -15.26
CA PRO A 27 1.56 -64.84 -14.12
C PRO A 27 3.08 -64.81 -13.76
N PRO A 28 3.46 -65.02 -12.48
CA PRO A 28 4.82 -64.98 -12.04
C PRO A 28 5.64 -66.20 -12.53
N SER A 29 6.84 -65.92 -13.04
CA SER A 29 7.84 -66.90 -13.38
C SER A 29 8.49 -67.53 -12.14
N PRO A 30 8.89 -68.82 -12.15
CA PRO A 30 9.45 -69.48 -10.98
C PRO A 30 10.82 -68.92 -10.61
N ALA A 31 11.01 -68.68 -9.34
CA ALA A 31 12.23 -68.22 -8.75
C ALA A 31 13.36 -69.26 -8.84
N LYS A 32 14.48 -68.86 -9.48
CA LYS A 32 15.75 -69.59 -9.32
C LYS A 32 16.39 -69.16 -8.00
N SER A 33 16.63 -70.10 -7.10
CA SER A 33 17.35 -69.98 -5.87
C SER A 33 18.80 -69.53 -6.13
N VAL A 34 19.14 -68.34 -5.69
CA VAL A 34 20.47 -67.76 -5.63
C VAL A 34 21.04 -68.03 -4.24
N PRO A 35 22.30 -68.46 -4.08
CA PRO A 35 22.88 -68.73 -2.78
C PRO A 35 22.97 -67.43 -1.95
N GLU A 36 22.55 -67.61 -0.69
CA GLU A 36 22.53 -66.59 0.34
C GLU A 36 23.95 -66.22 0.78
N PHE A 37 24.41 -65.00 0.40
CA PHE A 37 25.61 -64.41 0.98
C PHE A 37 25.23 -63.65 2.26
N PRO A 38 26.04 -63.64 3.31
CA PRO A 38 25.75 -62.92 4.51
C PRO A 38 25.64 -61.42 4.23
N PRO A 39 24.73 -60.70 4.91
CA PRO A 39 24.50 -59.27 4.65
C PRO A 39 25.73 -58.43 5.00
N ILE A 40 26.33 -57.82 3.97
CA ILE A 40 27.35 -56.78 4.19
C ILE A 40 26.57 -55.53 4.68
N THR A 41 26.73 -55.21 5.94
CA THR A 41 26.18 -53.96 6.51
C THR A 41 27.01 -52.80 5.98
N VAL A 42 26.57 -52.23 4.87
CA VAL A 42 27.12 -50.97 4.37
C VAL A 42 26.50 -49.83 5.18
N PRO A 43 27.31 -49.01 5.88
CA PRO A 43 26.74 -47.83 6.55
C PRO A 43 26.05 -46.92 5.53
N PRO A 44 24.91 -46.32 5.87
CA PRO A 44 24.21 -45.44 4.97
C PRO A 44 25.14 -44.27 4.56
N PRO A 45 25.18 -43.92 3.27
CA PRO A 45 25.95 -42.76 2.82
C PRO A 45 25.50 -41.50 3.57
N PRO A 46 26.41 -40.59 3.93
CA PRO A 46 26.04 -39.35 4.59
C PRO A 46 25.02 -38.63 3.69
N SER A 47 23.84 -38.33 4.24
CA SER A 47 22.80 -37.57 3.55
C SER A 47 23.38 -36.22 3.14
N LEU A 48 23.52 -36.01 1.84
CA LEU A 48 23.83 -34.69 1.28
C LEU A 48 22.80 -33.69 1.79
N PRO A 49 23.20 -32.49 2.26
CA PRO A 49 22.25 -31.48 2.67
C PRO A 49 21.30 -31.23 1.49
N SER A 50 19.98 -31.31 1.78
CA SER A 50 18.96 -31.02 0.79
C SER A 50 19.22 -29.62 0.21
N PRO A 51 19.23 -29.45 -1.11
CA PRO A 51 19.42 -28.13 -1.70
C PRO A 51 18.35 -27.16 -1.11
N ALA A 52 18.82 -26.01 -0.66
CA ALA A 52 17.93 -24.97 -0.13
C ALA A 52 16.86 -24.67 -1.19
N PRO A 53 15.59 -24.47 -0.79
CA PRO A 53 14.54 -24.12 -1.73
C PRO A 53 14.96 -22.85 -2.50
N PRO A 54 14.71 -22.78 -3.83
CA PRO A 54 15.03 -21.59 -4.61
C PRO A 54 14.37 -20.36 -3.97
N PRO A 55 15.07 -19.21 -3.95
CA PRO A 55 14.50 -17.99 -3.41
C PRO A 55 13.18 -17.69 -4.12
N ALA A 56 12.16 -17.32 -3.34
CA ALA A 56 10.86 -16.95 -3.88
C ALA A 56 11.02 -15.86 -4.94
N PRO A 57 10.33 -15.93 -6.08
CA PRO A 57 10.42 -14.90 -7.12
C PRO A 57 10.06 -13.54 -6.52
N ALA A 58 10.84 -12.51 -6.86
CA ALA A 58 10.58 -11.15 -6.42
C ALA A 58 9.14 -10.73 -6.83
N PRO A 59 8.39 -10.05 -5.94
CA PRO A 59 7.03 -9.64 -6.24
C PRO A 59 7.01 -8.75 -7.49
N SER A 60 6.04 -9.00 -8.36
CA SER A 60 5.85 -8.23 -9.59
C SER A 60 5.41 -6.79 -9.27
N PRO A 61 5.68 -5.79 -10.14
CA PRO A 61 5.18 -4.43 -9.97
C PRO A 61 3.67 -4.40 -9.71
N THR A 62 2.89 -5.21 -10.42
CA THR A 62 1.44 -5.31 -10.26
C THR A 62 1.02 -5.76 -8.85
N ALA A 63 1.81 -6.60 -8.18
CA ALA A 63 1.54 -7.00 -6.81
C ALA A 63 1.61 -5.80 -5.87
N TYR A 64 2.63 -4.95 -6.00
CA TYR A 64 2.74 -3.72 -5.19
C TYR A 64 1.60 -2.75 -5.43
N PHE A 65 1.12 -2.61 -6.66
CA PHE A 65 -0.07 -1.79 -6.94
C PHE A 65 -1.31 -2.33 -6.23
N SER A 66 -1.55 -3.64 -6.31
CA SER A 66 -2.68 -4.31 -5.65
C SER A 66 -2.59 -4.22 -4.13
N ASP A 67 -1.39 -4.35 -3.57
CA ASP A 67 -1.14 -4.17 -2.13
C ASP A 67 -1.48 -2.74 -1.71
N GLY A 68 -1.02 -1.75 -2.46
CA GLY A 68 -1.34 -0.34 -2.22
C GLY A 68 -2.85 -0.06 -2.23
N GLU A 69 -3.59 -0.58 -3.20
CA GLU A 69 -5.07 -0.44 -3.25
C GLU A 69 -5.75 -1.10 -2.02
N ARG A 70 -5.29 -2.29 -1.62
CA ARG A 70 -5.80 -2.98 -0.43
C ARG A 70 -5.52 -2.20 0.86
N GLU A 71 -4.30 -1.74 1.04
CA GLU A 71 -3.87 -0.96 2.20
C GLU A 71 -4.58 0.39 2.27
N PHE A 72 -4.73 1.07 1.13
CA PHE A 72 -5.49 2.32 1.02
C PHE A 72 -6.94 2.12 1.46
N THR A 73 -7.60 1.07 0.97
CA THR A 73 -9.00 0.74 1.33
C THR A 73 -9.13 0.38 2.81
N ALA A 74 -8.09 -0.22 3.40
CA ALA A 74 -8.03 -0.53 4.83
C ALA A 74 -7.69 0.68 5.72
N GLY A 75 -7.49 1.87 5.15
CA GLY A 75 -7.10 3.09 5.88
C GLY A 75 -5.63 3.11 6.33
N LYS A 76 -4.82 2.16 5.88
CA LYS A 76 -3.38 2.06 6.17
C LYS A 76 -2.60 2.93 5.17
N TYR A 77 -2.76 4.23 5.29
CA TYR A 77 -2.28 5.17 4.27
C TYR A 77 -0.76 5.23 4.15
N LEU A 78 -0.01 5.06 5.23
CA LEU A 78 1.45 5.08 5.18
C LEU A 78 1.99 3.85 4.45
N GLU A 79 1.45 2.67 4.74
CA GLU A 79 1.78 1.42 4.08
C GLU A 79 1.40 1.47 2.60
N ALA A 80 0.20 1.98 2.30
CA ALA A 80 -0.25 2.20 0.93
C ALA A 80 0.72 3.10 0.14
N ALA A 81 1.19 4.20 0.75
CA ALA A 81 2.19 5.07 0.14
C ALA A 81 3.48 4.31 -0.20
N GLN A 82 3.97 3.45 0.71
CA GLN A 82 5.16 2.64 0.47
C GLN A 82 4.97 1.64 -0.68
N SER A 83 3.80 1.01 -0.74
CA SER A 83 3.47 0.05 -1.80
C SER A 83 3.35 0.74 -3.17
N TYR A 84 2.68 1.89 -3.25
CA TYR A 84 2.63 2.68 -4.50
C TYR A 84 4.00 3.22 -4.91
N GLN A 85 4.86 3.62 -3.96
CA GLN A 85 6.22 4.05 -4.27
C GLN A 85 7.03 2.92 -4.91
N LYS A 86 7.00 1.71 -4.32
CA LYS A 86 7.66 0.52 -4.88
C LYS A 86 7.15 0.18 -6.28
N TYR A 87 5.84 0.29 -6.50
CA TYR A 87 5.28 0.11 -7.83
C TYR A 87 5.86 1.13 -8.82
N LEU A 88 5.89 2.41 -8.47
CA LEU A 88 6.38 3.48 -9.34
C LEU A 88 7.87 3.35 -9.65
N ASP A 89 8.66 2.81 -8.73
CA ASP A 89 10.10 2.56 -8.91
C ASP A 89 10.35 1.42 -9.90
N LEU A 90 9.50 0.40 -9.92
CA LEU A 90 9.66 -0.79 -10.76
C LEU A 90 8.93 -0.70 -12.11
N ALA A 91 7.79 -0.03 -12.16
CA ALA A 91 6.89 0.00 -13.32
C ALA A 91 7.13 1.24 -14.20
N SER A 92 8.29 1.36 -14.83
CA SER A 92 8.68 2.58 -15.59
C SER A 92 7.76 2.93 -16.77
N LEU A 93 7.13 1.95 -17.40
CA LEU A 93 6.31 2.11 -18.62
C LEU A 93 4.85 1.65 -18.47
N ASP A 94 4.37 1.46 -17.23
CA ASP A 94 3.02 0.98 -17.00
C ASP A 94 1.99 2.11 -17.18
N SER A 95 0.82 1.76 -17.75
CA SER A 95 -0.31 2.66 -17.99
C SER A 95 -1.00 3.17 -16.70
N ASN A 96 -0.76 2.53 -15.56
CA ASN A 96 -1.36 2.93 -14.28
C ASN A 96 -0.46 3.86 -13.44
N ARG A 97 0.62 4.38 -14.01
CA ARG A 97 1.55 5.23 -13.26
C ARG A 97 0.91 6.52 -12.76
N ASP A 98 0.09 7.16 -13.55
CA ASP A 98 -0.64 8.37 -13.19
C ASP A 98 -1.61 8.10 -12.02
N ARG A 99 -2.35 6.99 -12.07
CA ARG A 99 -3.21 6.56 -10.97
C ARG A 99 -2.40 6.25 -9.71
N ALA A 100 -1.28 5.55 -9.84
CA ALA A 100 -0.42 5.23 -8.70
C ALA A 100 0.18 6.49 -8.06
N MET A 101 0.63 7.47 -8.86
CA MET A 101 1.11 8.76 -8.37
C MET A 101 0.03 9.54 -7.63
N PHE A 102 -1.20 9.55 -8.15
CA PHE A 102 -2.34 10.17 -7.50
C PHE A 102 -2.65 9.49 -6.15
N ARG A 103 -2.69 8.15 -6.12
CA ARG A 103 -2.92 7.36 -4.89
C ARG A 103 -1.81 7.57 -3.87
N LEU A 104 -0.55 7.62 -4.30
CA LEU A 104 0.60 7.93 -3.46
C LEU A 104 0.43 9.30 -2.78
N ALA A 105 0.12 10.32 -3.57
CA ALA A 105 -0.07 11.68 -3.06
C ALA A 105 -1.23 11.76 -2.04
N ILE A 106 -2.38 11.17 -2.34
CA ILE A 106 -3.52 11.09 -1.39
C ILE A 106 -3.12 10.32 -0.13
N SER A 107 -2.38 9.22 -0.26
CA SER A 107 -1.93 8.43 0.87
C SER A 107 -1.06 9.26 1.83
N TYR A 108 -0.14 10.07 1.33
CA TYR A 108 0.62 11.00 2.16
C TYR A 108 -0.28 12.06 2.80
N ALA A 109 -1.23 12.62 2.07
CA ALA A 109 -2.15 13.63 2.61
C ALA A 109 -3.02 13.08 3.75
N LEU A 110 -3.40 11.80 3.70
CA LEU A 110 -4.24 11.13 4.70
C LEU A 110 -3.46 10.46 5.83
N SER A 111 -2.16 10.15 5.63
CA SER A 111 -1.35 9.43 6.62
C SER A 111 -1.06 10.25 7.87
N SER A 112 -1.04 11.56 7.77
CA SER A 112 -0.69 12.45 8.89
C SER A 112 -1.19 13.88 8.62
N THR A 113 -1.53 14.60 9.71
CA THR A 113 -1.84 16.03 9.66
C THR A 113 -0.60 16.93 9.77
N SER A 114 0.61 16.35 9.73
CA SER A 114 1.85 17.10 9.80
C SER A 114 2.07 17.94 8.53
N SER A 115 2.73 19.09 8.66
CA SER A 115 3.07 19.93 7.51
C SER A 115 3.99 19.21 6.52
N LEU A 116 4.87 18.32 7.00
CA LEU A 116 5.74 17.51 6.14
C LEU A 116 4.95 16.54 5.26
N ALA A 117 3.97 15.82 5.82
CA ALA A 117 3.12 14.92 5.03
C ALA A 117 2.34 15.68 3.95
N PHE A 118 1.83 16.88 4.28
CA PHE A 118 1.17 17.74 3.31
C PHE A 118 2.11 18.24 2.21
N GLN A 119 3.35 18.62 2.54
CA GLN A 119 4.35 19.03 1.55
C GLN A 119 4.72 17.88 0.61
N LEU A 120 4.91 16.66 1.14
CA LEU A 120 5.17 15.47 0.32
C LEU A 120 4.00 15.19 -0.63
N ALA A 121 2.77 15.21 -0.11
CA ALA A 121 1.58 15.03 -0.93
C ALA A 121 1.50 16.08 -2.04
N GLN A 122 1.72 17.36 -1.73
CA GLN A 122 1.72 18.44 -2.71
C GLN A 122 2.77 18.20 -3.80
N THR A 123 4.01 17.85 -3.44
CA THR A 123 5.07 17.55 -4.39
C THR A 123 4.70 16.39 -5.33
N HIS A 124 4.09 15.32 -4.81
CA HIS A 124 3.65 14.19 -5.64
C HIS A 124 2.50 14.57 -6.57
N PHE A 125 1.55 15.41 -6.15
CA PHE A 125 0.52 15.93 -7.03
C PHE A 125 1.09 16.85 -8.12
N GLU A 126 2.01 17.73 -7.79
CA GLU A 126 2.68 18.61 -8.75
C GLU A 126 3.46 17.79 -9.80
N ASN A 127 4.19 16.76 -9.38
CA ASN A 127 4.87 15.82 -10.27
C ASN A 127 3.89 15.07 -11.19
N LEU A 128 2.71 14.69 -10.69
CA LEU A 128 1.66 14.07 -11.50
C LEU A 128 1.17 15.03 -12.59
N ILE A 129 0.86 16.27 -12.21
CA ILE A 129 0.36 17.31 -13.14
C ILE A 129 1.39 17.59 -14.24
N GLU A 130 2.66 17.62 -13.89
CA GLU A 130 3.76 17.88 -14.83
C GLU A 130 3.99 16.72 -15.78
N ARG A 131 4.06 15.49 -15.26
CA ARG A 131 4.40 14.29 -16.04
C ARG A 131 3.23 13.73 -16.86
N PHE A 132 2.01 13.93 -16.38
CA PHE A 132 0.79 13.37 -16.97
C PHE A 132 -0.31 14.45 -17.14
N PRO A 133 -0.05 15.53 -17.88
CA PRO A 133 -0.97 16.67 -17.96
C PRO A 133 -2.35 16.34 -18.58
N THR A 134 -2.43 15.26 -19.37
CA THR A 134 -3.65 14.76 -20.01
C THR A 134 -4.37 13.68 -19.22
N SER A 135 -3.81 13.23 -18.10
CA SER A 135 -4.44 12.25 -17.23
C SER A 135 -5.72 12.80 -16.59
N PRO A 136 -6.77 11.99 -16.43
CA PRO A 136 -7.95 12.38 -15.67
C PRO A 136 -7.61 12.82 -14.24
N TYR A 137 -6.59 12.21 -13.63
CA TYR A 137 -6.13 12.54 -12.29
C TYR A 137 -5.40 13.90 -12.20
N ALA A 138 -4.92 14.46 -13.32
CA ALA A 138 -4.25 15.76 -13.31
C ALA A 138 -5.20 16.92 -12.95
N ALA A 139 -6.45 16.87 -13.40
CA ALA A 139 -7.46 17.87 -13.06
C ALA A 139 -7.81 17.81 -11.55
N GLU A 140 -8.01 16.61 -11.04
CA GLU A 140 -8.27 16.38 -9.61
C GLU A 140 -7.07 16.83 -8.76
N ALA A 141 -5.85 16.49 -9.18
CA ALA A 141 -4.63 16.89 -8.49
C ALA A 141 -4.48 18.41 -8.41
N LYS A 142 -4.76 19.15 -9.49
CA LYS A 142 -4.75 20.63 -9.50
C LYS A 142 -5.71 21.20 -8.47
N PHE A 143 -6.92 20.66 -8.40
CA PHE A 143 -7.92 21.09 -7.41
C PHE A 143 -7.44 20.83 -5.98
N VAL A 144 -6.93 19.62 -5.71
CA VAL A 144 -6.41 19.25 -4.37
C VAL A 144 -5.23 20.13 -3.98
N VAL A 145 -4.27 20.38 -4.87
CA VAL A 145 -3.12 21.29 -4.61
C VAL A 145 -3.61 22.70 -4.27
N GLY A 146 -4.63 23.20 -4.97
CA GLY A 146 -5.24 24.49 -4.64
C GLY A 146 -5.78 24.52 -3.20
N LEU A 147 -6.58 23.53 -2.82
CA LEU A 147 -7.11 23.41 -1.45
C LEU A 147 -6.00 23.27 -0.41
N MET A 148 -4.97 22.48 -0.70
CA MET A 148 -3.83 22.29 0.23
C MET A 148 -3.09 23.62 0.47
N ARG A 149 -2.88 24.43 -0.57
CA ARG A 149 -2.23 25.74 -0.43
C ARG A 149 -3.05 26.68 0.45
N GLU A 150 -4.37 26.74 0.25
CA GLU A 150 -5.25 27.56 1.09
C GLU A 150 -5.26 27.05 2.55
N LEU A 151 -5.29 25.75 2.76
CA LEU A 151 -5.22 25.18 4.12
C LEU A 151 -3.90 25.50 4.83
N LEU A 152 -2.76 25.41 4.13
CA LEU A 152 -1.46 25.74 4.69
C LEU A 152 -1.37 27.23 5.05
N LYS A 153 -1.89 28.12 4.18
CA LYS A 153 -1.99 29.55 4.45
C LYS A 153 -2.84 29.83 5.69
N PHE A 154 -4.04 29.23 5.76
CA PHE A 154 -4.92 29.39 6.92
C PHE A 154 -4.25 28.92 8.23
N ARG A 155 -3.51 27.82 8.20
CA ARG A 155 -2.75 27.33 9.38
C ARG A 155 -1.65 28.30 9.79
N ALA A 156 -0.94 28.90 8.83
CA ALA A 156 0.09 29.90 9.12
C ALA A 156 -0.52 31.16 9.75
N ASP A 157 -1.61 31.67 9.17
CA ASP A 157 -2.30 32.84 9.68
C ASP A 157 -2.89 32.60 11.10
N SER A 158 -3.42 31.40 11.34
CA SER A 158 -3.93 31.01 12.66
C SER A 158 -2.82 30.98 13.71
N LYS A 159 -1.68 30.37 13.36
CA LYS A 159 -0.50 30.33 14.24
C LYS A 159 0.01 31.75 14.57
N GLU A 160 0.10 32.62 13.58
CA GLU A 160 0.51 34.01 13.80
C GLU A 160 -0.44 34.75 14.77
N LYS A 161 -1.75 34.57 14.61
CA LYS A 161 -2.76 35.12 15.53
C LYS A 161 -2.60 34.58 16.94
N ASP A 162 -2.39 33.28 17.10
CA ASP A 162 -2.18 32.66 18.41
C ASP A 162 -0.89 33.18 19.08
N ASP A 163 0.18 33.36 18.32
CA ASP A 163 1.44 33.94 18.81
C ASP A 163 1.26 35.41 19.24
N ARG A 164 0.44 36.17 18.49
CA ARG A 164 0.11 37.55 18.83
C ARG A 164 -0.75 37.62 20.10
N ILE A 165 -1.74 36.76 20.23
CA ILE A 165 -2.59 36.69 21.45
C ILE A 165 -1.71 36.38 22.67
N ARG A 166 -0.78 35.42 22.58
CA ARG A 166 0.15 35.09 23.67
C ARG A 166 1.02 36.27 24.08
N ARG A 167 1.55 37.01 23.10
CA ARG A 167 2.35 38.22 23.39
C ARG A 167 1.51 39.29 24.09
N LEU A 168 0.34 39.60 23.57
CA LEU A 168 -0.54 40.62 24.18
C LEU A 168 -1.00 40.22 25.60
N ALA A 169 -1.27 38.93 25.86
CA ALA A 169 -1.59 38.44 27.17
C ALA A 169 -0.42 38.66 28.16
N ALA A 170 0.82 38.35 27.74
CA ALA A 170 2.00 38.58 28.58
C ALA A 170 2.23 40.07 28.85
N GLU A 171 2.04 40.95 27.87
CA GLU A 171 2.13 42.41 28.06
C GLU A 171 1.08 42.92 29.01
N LEU A 172 -0.18 42.45 28.94
CA LEU A 172 -1.24 42.79 29.84
C LEU A 172 -0.92 42.38 31.29
N ASP A 173 -0.39 41.17 31.49
CA ASP A 173 -0.02 40.70 32.82
C ASP A 173 1.15 41.50 33.40
N GLN A 174 2.10 41.91 32.57
CA GLN A 174 3.18 42.80 33.00
C GLN A 174 2.66 44.18 33.41
N LEU A 175 1.74 44.78 32.63
CA LEU A 175 1.11 46.06 32.93
C LEU A 175 0.32 46.03 34.24
N LYS A 176 -0.50 44.93 34.44
CA LYS A 176 -1.22 44.72 35.69
C LYS A 176 -0.29 44.63 36.88
N LYS A 177 0.85 43.97 36.76
CA LYS A 177 1.84 43.85 37.82
C LYS A 177 2.39 45.25 38.19
N ILE A 178 2.76 46.05 37.20
CA ILE A 178 3.24 47.43 37.39
C ILE A 178 2.19 48.30 38.07
N ASP A 179 0.88 48.18 37.65
CA ASP A 179 -0.23 48.93 38.27
C ASP A 179 -0.43 48.54 39.73
N MET A 180 -0.35 47.24 40.06
CA MET A 180 -0.44 46.77 41.45
C MET A 180 0.73 47.27 42.33
N GLU A 181 1.94 47.32 41.80
CA GLU A 181 3.11 47.81 42.53
C GLU A 181 3.08 49.34 42.77
N ARG A 182 2.41 50.10 41.88
CA ARG A 182 2.22 51.54 42.00
C ARG A 182 1.07 51.99 42.89
N ARG A 183 0.14 51.11 43.17
CA ARG A 183 -1.01 51.41 44.05
C ARG A 183 -0.53 51.55 45.51
N PRO A 184 -0.71 52.72 46.14
CA PRO A 184 -0.40 52.83 47.57
C PRO A 184 -1.30 51.88 48.37
N PRO A 185 -0.78 51.33 49.52
CA PRO A 185 -1.59 50.50 50.39
C PRO A 185 -2.83 51.30 50.82
N ARG A 186 -4.04 50.70 50.70
CA ARG A 186 -5.27 51.32 51.20
C ARG A 186 -5.14 51.48 52.70
N PRO A 187 -5.51 52.65 53.26
CA PRO A 187 -5.50 52.86 54.71
C PRO A 187 -6.45 51.94 55.44
#